data_09472d535bcd5b12433bf394f1dae609
#
_entry.id   09472d535bcd5b12433bf394f1dae609
#
_cell.length_a   1.000
_cell.length_b   1.000
_cell.length_c   1.000
_cell.angle_alpha   90.00
_cell.angle_beta   90.00
_cell.angle_gamma   90.00
#
_symmetry.space_group_name_H-M   'P 1'
#
loop_
_entity.id
_entity.type
_entity.pdbx_description
1 polymer ?
#
loop_
_entity_poly.entity_id
_entity_poly.type
_entity_poly.pdbx_seq_one_letter_code
_entity_poly.pdbx_strand_id
1 'polypeptide(L)'
;GSHIGILYTDYFPRESKRGGAWMNSYRKQSMKNDEMITPVIFNVGNFSKPTGDKPSLLSYDEALTLFHEFGHALHGLLSNVKYESLSGTAVSRDFVELPSQIMENWASHPEVMKQYAKHYETGESIPDELIEKIKASENFNQGFATVEFLAAAFLDMDWHTLNSVDNIKVNEFETTSLNK
;
A
#
# COMPACT_ATOMS: atom_id res chain seq x y z
N GLY A 1 19.32 9.83 -18.50
CA GLY A 1 17.96 10.33 -18.36
C GLY A 1 17.91 11.63 -17.57
N SER A 2 16.83 12.38 -17.67
CA SER A 2 16.63 13.59 -16.86
C SER A 2 16.21 13.22 -15.43
N HIS A 3 16.57 14.08 -14.48
CA HIS A 3 16.13 13.95 -13.09
C HIS A 3 14.62 14.23 -12.99
N ILE A 4 13.85 13.30 -12.43
CA ILE A 4 12.39 13.41 -12.30
C ILE A 4 11.93 13.70 -10.86
N GLY A 5 12.70 13.35 -9.86
CA GLY A 5 12.36 13.53 -8.44
C GLY A 5 13.32 12.78 -7.52
N ILE A 6 13.07 12.88 -6.23
CA ILE A 6 13.84 12.21 -5.18
C ILE A 6 12.88 11.31 -4.40
N LEU A 7 13.30 10.07 -4.16
CA LEU A 7 12.62 9.14 -3.26
C LEU A 7 13.48 8.89 -2.02
N TYR A 8 12.93 9.19 -0.85
CA TYR A 8 13.46 8.76 0.44
C TYR A 8 12.73 7.50 0.90
N THR A 9 13.46 6.61 1.56
CA THR A 9 12.90 5.38 2.13
C THR A 9 13.25 5.26 3.61
N ASP A 10 12.27 4.93 4.44
CA ASP A 10 12.40 4.69 5.88
C ASP A 10 11.66 3.41 6.22
N TYR A 11 12.33 2.26 6.05
CA TYR A 11 11.69 0.95 6.01
C TYR A 11 11.61 0.22 7.35
N PHE A 12 12.41 0.60 8.35
CA PHE A 12 12.52 -0.17 9.57
C PHE A 12 11.83 0.50 10.77
N PRO A 13 11.27 -0.30 11.71
CA PRO A 13 10.63 0.23 12.90
C PRO A 13 11.67 0.84 13.87
N ARG A 14 11.22 1.82 14.67
CA ARG A 14 11.94 2.41 15.81
C ARG A 14 10.93 2.85 16.86
N GLU A 15 11.39 3.14 18.07
CA GLU A 15 10.55 3.37 19.26
C GLU A 15 9.42 4.41 19.04
N SER A 16 9.72 5.53 18.40
CA SER A 16 8.74 6.61 18.18
C SER A 16 7.96 6.53 16.86
N LYS A 17 8.20 5.48 16.05
CA LYS A 17 7.61 5.35 14.73
C LYS A 17 6.22 4.69 14.78
N ARG A 18 5.23 5.27 14.12
CA ARG A 18 3.91 4.65 13.96
C ARG A 18 4.01 3.35 13.16
N GLY A 19 3.19 2.37 13.50
CA GLY A 19 3.03 1.14 12.73
C GLY A 19 2.36 1.37 11.38
N GLY A 20 2.40 0.34 10.51
CA GLY A 20 1.89 0.39 9.15
C GLY A 20 2.92 0.91 8.13
N ALA A 21 2.46 1.15 6.91
CA ALA A 21 3.25 1.72 5.83
C ALA A 21 2.49 2.89 5.19
N TRP A 22 3.21 3.82 4.60
CA TRP A 22 2.60 4.94 3.89
C TRP A 22 3.59 5.65 2.98
N MET A 23 3.05 6.31 1.96
CA MET A 23 3.74 7.29 1.14
C MET A 23 3.30 8.70 1.52
N ASN A 24 4.22 9.67 1.45
CA ASN A 24 3.87 11.08 1.45
C ASN A 24 4.96 11.89 0.71
N SER A 25 4.82 13.22 0.69
CA SER A 25 5.73 14.11 -0.02
C SER A 25 6.23 15.24 0.86
N TYR A 26 7.53 15.52 0.80
CA TYR A 26 8.10 16.77 1.32
C TYR A 26 7.88 17.93 0.35
N ARG A 27 7.83 17.62 -0.94
CA ARG A 27 7.53 18.57 -2.01
C ARG A 27 6.78 17.84 -3.12
N LYS A 28 5.63 18.34 -3.49
CA LYS A 28 4.85 17.83 -4.62
C LYS A 28 5.37 18.38 -5.95
N GLN A 29 5.15 17.63 -7.02
CA GLN A 29 5.39 18.15 -8.36
C GLN A 29 4.40 19.27 -8.67
N SER A 30 4.85 20.30 -9.36
CA SER A 30 4.02 21.41 -9.84
C SER A 30 4.77 22.18 -10.92
N MET A 31 4.10 23.21 -11.50
CA MET A 31 4.73 24.18 -12.40
C MET A 31 4.78 25.54 -11.70
N LYS A 32 5.94 26.21 -11.76
CA LYS A 32 6.12 27.57 -11.26
C LYS A 32 6.89 28.37 -12.28
N ASN A 33 6.30 29.45 -12.77
CA ASN A 33 6.90 30.29 -13.82
C ASN A 33 7.33 29.48 -15.07
N ASP A 34 6.48 28.53 -15.49
CA ASP A 34 6.72 27.58 -16.58
C ASP A 34 7.89 26.61 -16.37
N GLU A 35 8.47 26.57 -15.18
CA GLU A 35 9.48 25.59 -14.79
C GLU A 35 8.86 24.47 -13.95
N MET A 36 9.30 23.22 -14.22
CA MET A 36 8.86 22.07 -13.45
C MET A 36 9.55 22.03 -12.09
N ILE A 37 8.75 22.02 -11.04
CA ILE A 37 9.20 21.73 -9.68
C ILE A 37 9.18 20.21 -9.50
N THR A 38 10.34 19.58 -9.37
CA THR A 38 10.48 18.15 -9.21
C THR A 38 10.02 17.71 -7.80
N PRO A 39 9.33 16.56 -7.68
CA PRO A 39 8.81 16.08 -6.40
C PRO A 39 9.93 15.52 -5.51
N VAL A 40 9.69 15.57 -4.20
CA VAL A 40 10.45 14.87 -3.18
C VAL A 40 9.49 14.02 -2.38
N ILE A 41 9.54 12.73 -2.61
CA ILE A 41 8.62 11.72 -2.10
C ILE A 41 9.32 10.89 -1.03
N PHE A 42 8.56 10.33 -0.10
CA PHE A 42 9.08 9.35 0.83
C PHE A 42 8.11 8.20 1.07
N ASN A 43 8.68 7.01 1.20
CA ASN A 43 7.99 5.80 1.63
C ASN A 43 8.45 5.44 3.04
N VAL A 44 7.50 5.18 3.91
CA VAL A 44 7.73 4.68 5.26
C VAL A 44 7.17 3.27 5.36
N GLY A 45 7.93 2.38 5.99
CA GLY A 45 7.51 1.02 6.29
C GLY A 45 7.87 0.65 7.72
N ASN A 46 7.50 -0.55 8.14
CA ASN A 46 7.88 -1.14 9.41
C ASN A 46 8.26 -2.61 9.18
N PHE A 47 9.14 -2.84 8.21
CA PHE A 47 9.55 -4.17 7.80
C PHE A 47 10.45 -4.84 8.84
N SER A 48 10.49 -6.17 8.81
CA SER A 48 11.33 -6.98 9.68
C SER A 48 12.80 -6.57 9.58
N LYS A 49 13.42 -6.28 10.73
CA LYS A 49 14.83 -5.89 10.79
C LYS A 49 15.76 -7.08 10.53
N PRO A 50 16.99 -6.81 10.09
CA PRO A 50 18.05 -7.82 10.12
C PRO A 50 18.21 -8.40 11.52
N THR A 51 18.50 -9.70 11.63
CA THR A 51 18.66 -10.40 12.91
C THR A 51 20.01 -11.14 12.94
N GLY A 52 20.91 -10.71 13.80
CA GLY A 52 22.28 -11.24 13.84
C GLY A 52 22.98 -11.02 12.51
N ASP A 53 23.55 -12.09 11.94
CA ASP A 53 24.26 -12.06 10.65
C ASP A 53 23.35 -12.20 9.44
N LYS A 54 22.02 -12.34 9.65
CA LYS A 54 21.06 -12.48 8.55
C LYS A 54 20.54 -11.12 8.10
N PRO A 55 20.41 -10.89 6.77
CA PRO A 55 19.81 -9.67 6.26
C PRO A 55 18.32 -9.58 6.64
N SER A 56 17.70 -8.46 6.36
CA SER A 56 16.25 -8.31 6.47
C SER A 56 15.58 -9.24 5.46
N LEU A 57 14.91 -10.28 5.97
CA LEU A 57 14.13 -11.22 5.17
C LEU A 57 12.66 -10.83 5.33
N LEU A 58 12.07 -10.34 4.24
CA LEU A 58 10.68 -9.92 4.23
C LEU A 58 9.75 -11.14 4.09
N SER A 59 8.61 -11.11 4.77
CA SER A 59 7.49 -12.00 4.43
C SER A 59 6.92 -11.63 3.05
N TYR A 60 6.09 -12.51 2.50
CA TYR A 60 5.41 -12.21 1.23
C TYR A 60 4.49 -10.98 1.34
N ASP A 61 3.78 -10.85 2.47
CA ASP A 61 2.91 -9.69 2.73
C ASP A 61 3.71 -8.38 2.86
N GLU A 62 4.90 -8.44 3.49
CA GLU A 62 5.81 -7.28 3.53
C GLU A 62 6.33 -6.91 2.13
N ALA A 63 6.59 -7.91 1.29
CA ALA A 63 6.97 -7.66 -0.11
C ALA A 63 5.80 -7.03 -0.90
N LEU A 64 4.57 -7.51 -0.74
CA LEU A 64 3.37 -6.88 -1.32
C LEU A 64 3.24 -5.42 -0.87
N THR A 65 3.39 -5.16 0.43
CA THR A 65 3.37 -3.80 0.99
C THR A 65 4.43 -2.90 0.35
N LEU A 66 5.64 -3.43 0.13
CA LEU A 66 6.71 -2.68 -0.54
C LEU A 66 6.33 -2.27 -1.97
N PHE A 67 5.75 -3.19 -2.75
CA PHE A 67 5.24 -2.89 -4.09
C PHE A 67 4.09 -1.88 -4.05
N HIS A 68 3.15 -2.04 -3.12
CA HIS A 68 2.04 -1.11 -2.89
C HIS A 68 2.54 0.32 -2.64
N GLU A 69 3.38 0.52 -1.65
CA GLU A 69 3.94 1.85 -1.31
C GLU A 69 4.78 2.43 -2.45
N PHE A 70 5.47 1.57 -3.20
CA PHE A 70 6.18 2.03 -4.39
C PHE A 70 5.22 2.48 -5.50
N GLY A 71 4.04 1.89 -5.62
CA GLY A 71 2.98 2.36 -6.51
C GLY A 71 2.53 3.78 -6.18
N HIS A 72 2.32 4.08 -4.90
CA HIS A 72 2.08 5.46 -4.44
C HIS A 72 3.27 6.39 -4.72
N ALA A 73 4.49 5.91 -4.50
CA ALA A 73 5.69 6.70 -4.80
C ALA A 73 5.78 7.06 -6.29
N LEU A 74 5.51 6.10 -7.17
CA LEU A 74 5.46 6.34 -8.62
C LEU A 74 4.37 7.35 -8.98
N HIS A 75 3.20 7.27 -8.37
CA HIS A 75 2.13 8.24 -8.56
C HIS A 75 2.59 9.67 -8.23
N GLY A 76 3.34 9.84 -7.15
CA GLY A 76 3.92 11.14 -6.79
C GLY A 76 5.08 11.57 -7.70
N LEU A 77 6.01 10.66 -8.00
CA LEU A 77 7.21 10.93 -8.81
C LEU A 77 6.88 11.24 -10.28
N LEU A 78 5.90 10.55 -10.85
CA LEU A 78 5.51 10.68 -12.26
C LEU A 78 4.39 11.70 -12.49
N SER A 79 3.98 12.41 -11.45
CA SER A 79 2.99 13.48 -11.56
C SER A 79 3.47 14.57 -12.54
N ASN A 80 2.57 15.03 -13.40
CA ASN A 80 2.84 16.08 -14.38
C ASN A 80 1.63 17.00 -14.49
N VAL A 81 1.44 17.82 -13.48
CA VAL A 81 0.33 18.76 -13.35
C VAL A 81 0.82 20.18 -13.15
N LYS A 82 -0.03 21.16 -13.48
CA LYS A 82 0.28 22.58 -13.29
C LYS A 82 0.20 22.99 -11.82
N TYR A 83 -0.82 22.53 -11.12
CA TYR A 83 -1.13 22.95 -9.75
C TYR A 83 -0.73 21.88 -8.74
N GLU A 84 -0.02 22.29 -7.72
CA GLU A 84 0.43 21.42 -6.62
C GLU A 84 -0.73 20.67 -5.93
N SER A 85 -1.88 21.33 -5.80
CA SER A 85 -3.09 20.74 -5.19
C SER A 85 -3.70 19.56 -5.95
N LEU A 86 -3.25 19.32 -7.20
CA LEU A 86 -3.70 18.21 -8.05
C LEU A 86 -2.59 17.17 -8.26
N SER A 87 -1.48 17.28 -7.55
CA SER A 87 -0.29 16.47 -7.78
C SER A 87 -0.32 15.16 -7.00
N GLY A 88 0.09 14.08 -7.65
CA GLY A 88 0.29 12.77 -7.06
C GLY A 88 -0.98 12.23 -6.41
N THR A 89 -0.89 11.90 -5.12
CA THR A 89 -2.00 11.33 -4.34
C THR A 89 -3.10 12.32 -3.94
N ALA A 90 -3.02 13.58 -4.42
CA ALA A 90 -4.10 14.58 -4.27
C ALA A 90 -5.22 14.33 -5.30
N VAL A 91 -5.85 13.19 -5.23
CA VAL A 91 -6.93 12.70 -6.11
C VAL A 91 -8.12 12.25 -5.27
N SER A 92 -9.23 11.89 -5.93
CA SER A 92 -10.39 11.31 -5.25
C SER A 92 -10.03 10.02 -4.50
N ARG A 93 -10.67 9.75 -3.36
CA ARG A 93 -10.36 8.60 -2.50
C ARG A 93 -10.56 7.25 -3.17
N ASP A 94 -11.51 7.16 -4.08
CA ASP A 94 -11.80 5.97 -4.89
C ASP A 94 -10.75 5.69 -5.96
N PHE A 95 -9.85 6.63 -6.25
CA PHE A 95 -8.78 6.48 -7.23
C PHE A 95 -7.39 6.33 -6.60
N VAL A 96 -7.18 6.82 -5.39
CA VAL A 96 -5.83 6.96 -4.78
C VAL A 96 -5.08 5.64 -4.69
N GLU A 97 -5.79 4.52 -4.49
CA GLU A 97 -5.21 3.18 -4.38
C GLU A 97 -5.00 2.48 -5.73
N LEU A 98 -5.46 3.05 -6.85
CA LEU A 98 -5.31 2.40 -8.16
C LEU A 98 -3.84 2.13 -8.53
N PRO A 99 -2.91 3.10 -8.43
CA PRO A 99 -1.51 2.86 -8.77
C PRO A 99 -0.82 1.87 -7.81
N SER A 100 -1.14 1.93 -6.51
CA SER A 100 -0.56 1.05 -5.49
C SER A 100 -1.02 -0.39 -5.68
N GLN A 101 -2.31 -0.63 -5.84
CA GLN A 101 -2.89 -1.96 -6.03
C GLN A 101 -2.50 -2.58 -7.39
N ILE A 102 -2.33 -1.79 -8.44
CA ILE A 102 -1.77 -2.29 -9.71
C ILE A 102 -0.35 -2.83 -9.50
N MET A 103 0.47 -2.15 -8.70
CA MET A 103 1.84 -2.59 -8.44
C MET A 103 1.91 -3.91 -7.68
N GLU A 104 0.94 -4.22 -6.83
CA GLU A 104 0.86 -5.52 -6.13
C GLU A 104 0.79 -6.70 -7.10
N ASN A 105 0.13 -6.55 -8.26
CA ASN A 105 0.07 -7.61 -9.28
C ASN A 105 1.47 -8.02 -9.80
N TRP A 106 2.41 -7.09 -9.81
CA TRP A 106 3.78 -7.37 -10.23
C TRP A 106 4.57 -8.13 -9.17
N ALA A 107 4.24 -7.97 -7.88
CA ALA A 107 4.88 -8.73 -6.81
C ALA A 107 4.64 -10.25 -6.97
N SER A 108 3.43 -10.66 -7.37
CA SER A 108 3.08 -12.07 -7.58
C SER A 108 3.43 -12.61 -8.98
N HIS A 109 3.83 -11.75 -9.92
CA HIS A 109 4.13 -12.18 -11.28
C HIS A 109 5.39 -13.07 -11.30
N PRO A 110 5.35 -14.33 -11.84
CA PRO A 110 6.43 -15.28 -11.71
C PRO A 110 7.80 -14.78 -12.21
N GLU A 111 7.83 -14.09 -13.36
CA GLU A 111 9.07 -13.55 -13.90
C GLU A 111 9.66 -12.44 -13.04
N VAL A 112 8.81 -11.63 -12.39
CA VAL A 112 9.24 -10.59 -11.46
C VAL A 112 9.69 -11.20 -10.14
N MET A 113 8.95 -12.18 -9.60
CA MET A 113 9.36 -12.92 -8.40
C MET A 113 10.74 -13.53 -8.55
N LYS A 114 11.04 -14.15 -9.67
CA LYS A 114 12.37 -14.73 -9.96
C LYS A 114 13.51 -13.71 -9.96
N GLN A 115 13.20 -12.43 -10.13
CA GLN A 115 14.22 -11.38 -10.09
C GLN A 115 14.53 -10.90 -8.67
N TYR A 116 13.53 -10.82 -7.79
CA TYR A 116 13.71 -10.29 -6.44
C TYR A 116 13.74 -11.37 -5.35
N ALA A 117 12.94 -12.44 -5.47
CA ALA A 117 12.87 -13.52 -4.49
C ALA A 117 14.05 -14.50 -4.69
N LYS A 118 15.19 -14.14 -4.10
CA LYS A 118 16.42 -14.90 -4.19
C LYS A 118 16.89 -15.34 -2.82
N HIS A 119 17.48 -16.55 -2.77
CA HIS A 119 18.09 -17.04 -1.54
C HIS A 119 19.25 -16.13 -1.14
N TYR A 120 19.24 -15.65 0.10
CA TYR A 120 20.14 -14.58 0.55
C TYR A 120 21.64 -14.99 0.61
N GLU A 121 21.93 -16.28 0.70
CA GLU A 121 23.31 -16.80 0.69
C GLU A 121 23.73 -17.25 -0.70
N THR A 122 22.88 -18.03 -1.41
CA THR A 122 23.25 -18.66 -2.69
C THR A 122 22.93 -17.79 -3.90
N GLY A 123 21.99 -16.82 -3.78
CA GLY A 123 21.50 -16.03 -4.89
C GLY A 123 20.58 -16.79 -5.85
N GLU A 124 20.25 -18.03 -5.56
CA GLU A 124 19.32 -18.84 -6.36
C GLU A 124 17.91 -18.24 -6.30
N SER A 125 17.24 -18.24 -7.44
CA SER A 125 15.86 -17.76 -7.53
C SER A 125 14.91 -18.73 -6.82
N ILE A 126 13.78 -18.19 -6.34
CA ILE A 126 12.69 -18.98 -5.76
C ILE A 126 12.29 -20.14 -6.69
N PRO A 127 12.13 -21.38 -6.18
CA PRO A 127 11.67 -22.52 -6.99
C PRO A 127 10.23 -22.31 -7.52
N ASP A 128 9.99 -22.78 -8.76
CA ASP A 128 8.66 -22.71 -9.38
C ASP A 128 7.56 -23.35 -8.53
N GLU A 129 7.87 -24.45 -7.82
CA GLU A 129 6.93 -25.12 -6.92
C GLU A 129 6.42 -24.18 -5.80
N LEU A 130 7.28 -23.32 -5.26
CA LEU A 130 6.88 -22.36 -4.24
C LEU A 130 6.04 -21.23 -4.83
N ILE A 131 6.34 -20.78 -6.04
CA ILE A 131 5.52 -19.80 -6.77
C ILE A 131 4.11 -20.35 -6.99
N GLU A 132 3.98 -21.59 -7.43
CA GLU A 132 2.67 -22.23 -7.62
C GLU A 132 1.90 -22.41 -6.29
N LYS A 133 2.58 -22.72 -5.19
CA LYS A 133 1.95 -22.76 -3.87
C LYS A 133 1.43 -21.40 -3.41
N ILE A 134 2.19 -20.32 -3.63
CA ILE A 134 1.75 -18.95 -3.34
C ILE A 134 0.49 -18.64 -4.13
N LYS A 135 0.49 -18.87 -5.45
CA LYS A 135 -0.70 -18.65 -6.30
C LYS A 135 -1.91 -19.47 -5.86
N ALA A 136 -1.70 -20.75 -5.49
CA ALA A 136 -2.79 -21.60 -5.02
C ALA A 136 -3.40 -21.11 -3.71
N SER A 137 -2.63 -20.39 -2.88
CA SER A 137 -3.09 -19.82 -1.61
C SER A 137 -3.84 -18.48 -1.76
N GLU A 138 -3.73 -17.78 -2.89
CA GLU A 138 -4.32 -16.44 -3.10
C GLU A 138 -5.84 -16.40 -2.88
N ASN A 139 -6.53 -17.48 -3.21
CA ASN A 139 -7.99 -17.58 -3.04
C ASN A 139 -8.42 -18.18 -1.71
N PHE A 140 -7.47 -18.55 -0.84
CA PHE A 140 -7.80 -19.14 0.45
C PHE A 140 -8.51 -18.13 1.34
N ASN A 141 -9.67 -18.53 1.88
CA ASN A 141 -10.52 -17.66 2.71
C ASN A 141 -10.95 -16.32 2.06
N GLN A 142 -10.88 -16.20 0.74
CA GLN A 142 -11.27 -14.95 0.04
C GLN A 142 -12.74 -14.58 0.33
N GLY A 143 -13.64 -15.56 0.44
CA GLY A 143 -15.03 -15.31 0.82
C GLY A 143 -15.14 -14.66 2.20
N PHE A 144 -14.42 -15.19 3.19
CA PHE A 144 -14.40 -14.63 4.54
C PHE A 144 -13.86 -13.18 4.54
N ALA A 145 -12.69 -12.96 3.92
CA ALA A 145 -12.09 -11.62 3.84
C ALA A 145 -13.01 -10.61 3.15
N THR A 146 -13.72 -11.03 2.09
CA THR A 146 -14.68 -10.18 1.38
C THR A 146 -15.89 -9.83 2.27
N VAL A 147 -16.44 -10.80 3.01
CA VAL A 147 -17.57 -10.56 3.92
C VAL A 147 -17.15 -9.66 5.08
N GLU A 148 -15.97 -9.87 5.65
CA GLU A 148 -15.44 -9.01 6.72
C GLU A 148 -15.31 -7.55 6.26
N PHE A 149 -14.75 -7.34 5.07
CA PHE A 149 -14.64 -6.01 4.47
C PHE A 149 -16.01 -5.37 4.22
N LEU A 150 -16.94 -6.13 3.62
CA LEU A 150 -18.28 -5.65 3.32
C LEU A 150 -19.10 -5.35 4.58
N ALA A 151 -18.94 -6.12 5.64
CA ALA A 151 -19.60 -5.88 6.92
C ALA A 151 -19.27 -4.48 7.48
N ALA A 152 -17.98 -4.09 7.41
CA ALA A 152 -17.56 -2.74 7.81
C ALA A 152 -18.19 -1.66 6.91
N ALA A 153 -18.24 -1.88 5.58
CA ALA A 153 -18.83 -0.94 4.63
C ALA A 153 -20.35 -0.78 4.84
N PHE A 154 -21.06 -1.88 5.10
CA PHE A 154 -22.49 -1.82 5.41
C PHE A 154 -22.78 -1.10 6.72
N LEU A 155 -22.00 -1.36 7.76
CA LEU A 155 -22.14 -0.66 9.04
C LEU A 155 -21.88 0.83 8.86
N ASP A 156 -20.85 1.22 8.12
CA ASP A 156 -20.55 2.62 7.81
C ASP A 156 -21.72 3.30 7.08
N MET A 157 -22.30 2.63 6.08
CA MET A 157 -23.46 3.14 5.35
C MET A 157 -24.71 3.22 6.25
N ASP A 158 -24.94 2.24 7.10
CA ASP A 158 -26.07 2.30 8.06
C ASP A 158 -25.96 3.50 9.00
N TRP A 159 -24.75 3.81 9.50
CA TRP A 159 -24.50 5.02 10.28
C TRP A 159 -24.73 6.32 9.50
N HIS A 160 -24.22 6.41 8.27
CA HIS A 160 -24.26 7.63 7.48
C HIS A 160 -25.62 7.90 6.78
N THR A 161 -26.50 6.92 6.75
CA THR A 161 -27.87 7.07 6.22
C THR A 161 -28.91 7.38 7.27
N LEU A 162 -28.53 7.49 8.55
CA LEU A 162 -29.43 7.89 9.62
C LEU A 162 -29.93 9.33 9.46
N ASN A 163 -31.22 9.55 9.68
CA ASN A 163 -31.79 10.89 9.69
C ASN A 163 -31.53 11.61 11.01
N SER A 164 -31.37 10.92 12.13
CA SER A 164 -31.00 11.41 13.45
C SER A 164 -30.22 10.37 14.23
N VAL A 165 -29.36 10.83 15.11
CA VAL A 165 -28.54 9.98 16.01
C VAL A 165 -29.10 10.04 17.47
N ASP A 166 -30.25 10.71 17.69
CA ASP A 166 -30.83 10.87 19.00
C ASP A 166 -31.26 9.52 19.61
N ASN A 167 -30.85 9.27 20.84
CA ASN A 167 -31.17 8.06 21.62
C ASN A 167 -30.67 6.71 21.01
N ILE A 168 -29.73 6.73 20.07
CA ILE A 168 -29.15 5.53 19.56
C ILE A 168 -28.19 4.93 20.59
N LYS A 169 -28.38 3.65 20.88
CA LYS A 169 -27.45 2.85 21.67
C LYS A 169 -26.47 2.20 20.67
N VAL A 170 -25.23 2.68 20.66
CA VAL A 170 -24.20 2.31 19.69
C VAL A 170 -24.05 0.78 19.54
N ASN A 171 -23.85 0.07 20.63
CA ASN A 171 -23.63 -1.39 20.60
C ASN A 171 -24.85 -2.17 20.06
N GLU A 172 -26.07 -1.73 20.40
CA GLU A 172 -27.30 -2.35 19.88
C GLU A 172 -27.46 -2.10 18.38
N PHE A 173 -27.14 -0.90 17.94
CA PHE A 173 -27.18 -0.52 16.52
C PHE A 173 -26.17 -1.33 15.70
N GLU A 174 -24.92 -1.38 16.13
CA GLU A 174 -23.86 -2.15 15.46
C GLU A 174 -24.20 -3.64 15.40
N THR A 175 -24.64 -4.22 16.52
CA THR A 175 -25.06 -5.62 16.56
C THR A 175 -26.20 -5.90 15.58
N THR A 176 -27.17 -4.99 15.48
CA THR A 176 -28.31 -5.13 14.57
C THR A 176 -27.89 -5.00 13.10
N SER A 177 -27.01 -4.07 12.81
CA SER A 177 -26.47 -3.87 11.46
C SER A 177 -25.66 -5.08 10.98
N LEU A 178 -24.75 -5.60 11.81
CA LEU A 178 -23.88 -6.70 11.46
C LEU A 178 -24.59 -8.07 11.41
N ASN A 179 -25.81 -8.21 11.92
CA ASN A 179 -26.62 -9.42 11.87
C ASN A 179 -27.63 -9.45 10.71
N LYS A 180 -27.59 -8.50 9.79
CA LYS A 180 -28.39 -8.49 8.56
C LYS A 180 -27.84 -9.46 7.54
#